data_fa37b717376172c6552f2f622c9461d9
#
_entry.id   fa37b717376172c6552f2f622c9461d9
#
_cell.length_a   1.000
_cell.length_b   1.000
_cell.length_c   1.000
_cell.angle_alpha   90.00
_cell.angle_beta   90.00
_cell.angle_gamma   90.00
#
_symmetry.space_group_name_H-M   'P 1'
#
loop_
_entity.id
_entity.type
_entity.pdbx_description
1 polymer ?
#
loop_
_entity_poly.entity_id
_entity_poly.type
_entity_poly.pdbx_seq_one_letter_code
_entity_poly.pdbx_strand_id
1 'polypeptide(L)'
;MVFVTAGEGGGTGTGAAPIIAKIARELGALTIGVVTRPFSHEGKIRTKQAEEGINELRGHVDTLIVIPNDRLLAISDHSITLVEAFKSADQVLLSGVQGITEIITQPGLINLDFADVKSVMTDAGSALMGIGSARGENRALRAAELAISSPLLEASIDGAMGVLLSIAGGSDLGLFEINEACELVQAAAHPDANLIFGTTIDDALGDEVRITVIAAGFEGGSPKKVSMPVIDMATLGGQADPIAANDPLAVALELPDESSSRKRVTFEELLSEDEIDVPDFMK
;
A
#
# COMPACT_ATOMS: atom_id res chain seq x y z
N MET A 1 -6.15 22.97 1.14
CA MET A 1 -5.88 21.57 0.77
C MET A 1 -6.91 20.66 1.42
N VAL A 2 -7.34 19.62 0.72
CA VAL A 2 -8.30 18.62 1.21
C VAL A 2 -7.72 17.24 0.93
N PHE A 3 -7.66 16.40 1.96
CA PHE A 3 -7.38 14.98 1.82
C PHE A 3 -8.68 14.19 1.81
N VAL A 4 -8.83 13.33 0.82
CA VAL A 4 -9.93 12.37 0.73
C VAL A 4 -9.35 10.98 0.93
N THR A 5 -9.68 10.34 2.05
CA THR A 5 -9.15 9.02 2.39
C THR A 5 -10.28 8.01 2.57
N ALA A 6 -10.10 6.83 1.97
CA ALA A 6 -11.08 5.76 2.05
C ALA A 6 -10.42 4.39 1.81
N GLY A 7 -11.04 3.34 2.34
CA GLY A 7 -10.84 1.97 1.86
C GLY A 7 -11.80 1.72 0.70
N GLU A 8 -11.26 1.43 -0.47
CA GLU A 8 -12.05 1.19 -1.68
C GLU A 8 -12.63 -0.22 -1.75
N GLY A 9 -13.70 -0.40 -2.53
CA GLY A 9 -14.38 -1.67 -2.71
C GLY A 9 -15.59 -1.88 -1.80
N GLY A 10 -15.85 -0.92 -0.89
CA GLY A 10 -17.09 -0.85 -0.12
C GLY A 10 -18.15 0.03 -0.79
N GLY A 11 -19.25 0.27 -0.09
CA GLY A 11 -20.33 1.16 -0.58
C GLY A 11 -20.06 2.62 -0.25
N THR A 12 -19.75 2.93 1.01
CA THR A 12 -19.65 4.31 1.51
C THR A 12 -18.43 5.05 0.97
N GLY A 13 -17.22 4.49 1.20
CA GLY A 13 -15.97 5.13 0.76
C GLY A 13 -15.93 5.26 -0.76
N THR A 14 -16.11 4.16 -1.46
CA THR A 14 -16.05 4.09 -2.94
C THR A 14 -17.05 5.04 -3.61
N GLY A 15 -18.27 5.16 -3.08
CA GLY A 15 -19.29 6.04 -3.67
C GLY A 15 -19.18 7.52 -3.24
N ALA A 16 -18.71 7.79 -2.00
CA ALA A 16 -18.66 9.16 -1.50
C ALA A 16 -17.35 9.89 -1.86
N ALA A 17 -16.22 9.18 -1.91
CA ALA A 17 -14.92 9.81 -2.15
C ALA A 17 -14.86 10.64 -3.45
N PRO A 18 -15.31 10.15 -4.61
CA PRO A 18 -15.29 10.93 -5.85
C PRO A 18 -16.14 12.19 -5.76
N ILE A 19 -17.31 12.11 -5.10
CA ILE A 19 -18.24 13.24 -4.96
C ILE A 19 -17.62 14.32 -4.08
N ILE A 20 -17.03 13.94 -2.94
CA ILE A 20 -16.37 14.87 -2.02
C ILE A 20 -15.16 15.52 -2.70
N ALA A 21 -14.34 14.72 -3.39
CA ALA A 21 -13.18 15.21 -4.13
C ALA A 21 -13.58 16.24 -5.19
N LYS A 22 -14.63 15.95 -5.95
CA LYS A 22 -15.18 16.88 -6.95
C LYS A 22 -15.55 18.22 -6.34
N ILE A 23 -16.31 18.20 -5.23
CA ILE A 23 -16.72 19.44 -4.54
C ILE A 23 -15.50 20.21 -4.02
N ALA A 24 -14.51 19.51 -3.43
CA ALA A 24 -13.29 20.14 -2.93
C ALA A 24 -12.51 20.83 -4.05
N ARG A 25 -12.41 20.20 -5.22
CA ARG A 25 -11.74 20.75 -6.39
C ARG A 25 -12.50 21.92 -7.01
N GLU A 26 -13.83 21.85 -7.08
CA GLU A 26 -14.68 22.95 -7.51
C GLU A 26 -14.55 24.19 -6.61
N LEU A 27 -14.25 24.02 -5.32
CA LEU A 27 -13.94 25.09 -4.37
C LEU A 27 -12.50 25.64 -4.51
N GLY A 28 -11.69 25.12 -5.46
CA GLY A 28 -10.32 25.53 -5.70
C GLY A 28 -9.30 25.00 -4.68
N ALA A 29 -9.67 23.99 -3.88
CA ALA A 29 -8.76 23.37 -2.94
C ALA A 29 -7.86 22.36 -3.68
N LEU A 30 -6.55 22.35 -3.38
CA LEU A 30 -5.67 21.23 -3.75
C LEU A 30 -6.26 19.96 -3.12
N THR A 31 -6.63 19.00 -3.95
CA THR A 31 -7.35 17.79 -3.52
C THR A 31 -6.50 16.55 -3.74
N ILE A 32 -6.15 15.87 -2.66
CA ILE A 32 -5.31 14.67 -2.68
C ILE A 32 -6.13 13.48 -2.20
N GLY A 33 -6.22 12.45 -3.05
CA GLY A 33 -6.81 11.17 -2.68
C GLY A 33 -5.75 10.23 -2.12
N VAL A 34 -5.99 9.62 -0.95
CA VAL A 34 -5.14 8.59 -0.37
C VAL A 34 -6.04 7.41 0.00
N VAL A 35 -6.02 6.37 -0.81
CA VAL A 35 -6.98 5.27 -0.69
C VAL A 35 -6.29 3.92 -0.69
N THR A 36 -6.94 2.91 -0.08
CA THR A 36 -6.43 1.54 -0.12
C THR A 36 -7.23 0.68 -1.09
N ARG A 37 -6.53 -0.21 -1.77
CA ARG A 37 -7.12 -1.31 -2.54
C ARG A 37 -7.29 -2.52 -1.63
N PRO A 38 -8.45 -3.22 -1.66
CA PRO A 38 -8.73 -4.35 -0.77
C PRO A 38 -7.72 -5.48 -0.95
N PHE A 39 -7.59 -6.32 0.07
CA PHE A 39 -6.83 -7.57 -0.01
C PHE A 39 -7.46 -8.53 -1.03
N SER A 40 -6.63 -9.32 -1.70
CA SER A 40 -7.09 -10.30 -2.70
C SER A 40 -8.05 -11.34 -2.12
N HIS A 41 -7.91 -11.69 -0.82
CA HIS A 41 -8.80 -12.62 -0.14
C HIS A 41 -10.20 -12.06 0.12
N GLU A 42 -10.42 -10.73 0.03
CA GLU A 42 -11.74 -10.11 0.18
C GLU A 42 -12.66 -10.36 -1.03
N GLY A 43 -12.11 -10.89 -2.12
CA GLY A 43 -12.85 -11.42 -3.26
C GLY A 43 -12.90 -10.49 -4.47
N LYS A 44 -13.07 -11.12 -5.63
CA LYS A 44 -12.99 -10.44 -6.95
C LYS A 44 -14.04 -9.35 -7.17
N ILE A 45 -15.23 -9.49 -6.57
CA ILE A 45 -16.30 -8.48 -6.69
C ILE A 45 -15.85 -7.19 -6.02
N ARG A 46 -15.30 -7.30 -4.79
CA ARG A 46 -14.82 -6.17 -4.01
C ARG A 46 -13.64 -5.48 -4.69
N THR A 47 -12.70 -6.25 -5.25
CA THR A 47 -11.59 -5.71 -6.04
C THR A 47 -12.08 -4.94 -7.27
N LYS A 48 -13.08 -5.49 -8.00
CA LYS A 48 -13.65 -4.81 -9.17
C LYS A 48 -14.33 -3.49 -8.79
N GLN A 49 -15.11 -3.47 -7.73
CA GLN A 49 -15.73 -2.25 -7.21
C GLN A 49 -14.69 -1.22 -6.79
N ALA A 50 -13.59 -1.66 -6.16
CA ALA A 50 -12.49 -0.77 -5.80
C ALA A 50 -11.84 -0.14 -7.03
N GLU A 51 -11.55 -0.91 -8.07
CA GLU A 51 -10.96 -0.38 -9.31
C GLU A 51 -11.88 0.63 -10.02
N GLU A 52 -13.19 0.36 -10.04
CA GLU A 52 -14.18 1.30 -10.59
C GLU A 52 -14.18 2.61 -9.80
N GLY A 53 -14.21 2.56 -8.46
CA GLY A 53 -14.17 3.75 -7.60
C GLY A 53 -12.86 4.52 -7.68
N ILE A 54 -11.72 3.83 -7.69
CA ILE A 54 -10.39 4.44 -7.87
C ILE A 54 -10.30 5.18 -9.21
N ASN A 55 -10.84 4.59 -10.29
CA ASN A 55 -10.85 5.23 -11.60
C ASN A 55 -11.75 6.46 -11.65
N GLU A 56 -12.89 6.44 -10.96
CA GLU A 56 -13.77 7.59 -10.83
C GLU A 56 -13.11 8.68 -9.98
N LEU A 57 -12.54 8.32 -8.82
CA LEU A 57 -11.85 9.27 -7.95
C LEU A 57 -10.68 9.95 -8.64
N ARG A 58 -9.91 9.22 -9.48
CA ARG A 58 -8.78 9.77 -10.25
C ARG A 58 -9.17 10.96 -11.12
N GLY A 59 -10.40 10.98 -11.64
CA GLY A 59 -10.92 12.11 -12.43
C GLY A 59 -11.24 13.36 -11.60
N HIS A 60 -11.27 13.25 -10.27
CA HIS A 60 -11.75 14.31 -9.38
C HIS A 60 -10.73 14.79 -8.35
N VAL A 61 -9.51 14.25 -8.36
CA VAL A 61 -8.40 14.70 -7.50
C VAL A 61 -7.25 15.29 -8.31
N ASP A 62 -6.41 16.10 -7.70
CA ASP A 62 -5.16 16.58 -8.30
C ASP A 62 -4.08 15.49 -8.27
N THR A 63 -3.99 14.78 -7.14
CA THR A 63 -3.07 13.67 -6.93
C THR A 63 -3.80 12.50 -6.28
N LEU A 64 -3.56 11.29 -6.77
CA LEU A 64 -4.12 10.05 -6.23
C LEU A 64 -3.01 9.09 -5.82
N ILE A 65 -2.95 8.77 -4.53
CA ILE A 65 -2.09 7.74 -3.96
C ILE A 65 -2.96 6.51 -3.68
N VAL A 66 -2.62 5.39 -4.30
CA VAL A 66 -3.31 4.12 -4.10
C VAL A 66 -2.39 3.15 -3.40
N ILE A 67 -2.81 2.64 -2.26
CA ILE A 67 -2.04 1.70 -1.43
C ILE A 67 -2.64 0.31 -1.59
N PRO A 68 -1.93 -0.65 -2.22
CA PRO A 68 -2.43 -2.01 -2.35
C PRO A 68 -2.21 -2.78 -1.05
N ASN A 69 -3.30 -3.19 -0.39
CA ASN A 69 -3.24 -3.90 0.89
C ASN A 69 -2.43 -5.20 0.81
N ASP A 70 -2.45 -5.91 -0.33
CA ASP A 70 -1.66 -7.12 -0.53
C ASP A 70 -0.14 -6.89 -0.34
N ARG A 71 0.35 -5.67 -0.63
CA ARG A 71 1.76 -5.31 -0.44
C ARG A 71 2.14 -5.17 1.03
N LEU A 72 1.18 -4.90 1.89
CA LEU A 72 1.40 -4.86 3.34
C LEU A 72 1.73 -6.25 3.90
N LEU A 73 1.19 -7.30 3.31
CA LEU A 73 1.50 -8.67 3.69
C LEU A 73 2.96 -9.05 3.38
N ALA A 74 3.57 -8.41 2.38
CA ALA A 74 4.98 -8.65 2.03
C ALA A 74 5.96 -8.02 3.03
N ILE A 75 5.51 -7.01 3.80
CA ILE A 75 6.31 -6.32 4.83
C ILE A 75 6.08 -6.94 6.20
N SER A 76 4.97 -7.65 6.38
CA SER A 76 4.53 -8.21 7.66
C SER A 76 5.06 -9.62 7.87
N ASP A 77 5.17 -10.03 9.12
CA ASP A 77 5.48 -11.41 9.48
C ASP A 77 4.37 -12.37 9.04
N HIS A 78 4.73 -13.59 8.67
CA HIS A 78 3.77 -14.64 8.26
C HIS A 78 2.71 -15.00 9.33
N SER A 79 2.92 -14.58 10.58
CA SER A 79 2.01 -14.80 11.72
C SER A 79 1.02 -13.66 11.95
N ILE A 80 0.99 -12.64 11.07
CA ILE A 80 0.11 -11.48 11.26
C ILE A 80 -1.37 -11.90 11.28
N THR A 81 -2.10 -11.39 12.26
CA THR A 81 -3.55 -11.59 12.35
C THR A 81 -4.29 -10.67 11.38
N LEU A 82 -5.53 -11.03 11.02
CA LEU A 82 -6.37 -10.20 10.15
C LEU A 82 -6.57 -8.78 10.70
N VAL A 83 -6.74 -8.65 12.03
CA VAL A 83 -6.91 -7.34 12.69
C VAL A 83 -5.63 -6.49 12.57
N GLU A 84 -4.46 -7.11 12.72
CA GLU A 84 -3.18 -6.43 12.56
C GLU A 84 -2.93 -6.03 11.11
N ALA A 85 -3.32 -6.85 10.15
CA ALA A 85 -3.22 -6.50 8.72
C ALA A 85 -4.05 -5.24 8.38
N PHE A 86 -5.28 -5.13 8.89
CA PHE A 86 -6.07 -3.90 8.72
C PHE A 86 -5.47 -2.70 9.47
N LYS A 87 -4.95 -2.89 10.69
CA LYS A 87 -4.24 -1.81 11.40
C LYS A 87 -3.01 -1.32 10.64
N SER A 88 -2.29 -2.24 9.96
CA SER A 88 -1.16 -1.85 9.11
C SER A 88 -1.62 -1.00 7.92
N ALA A 89 -2.77 -1.33 7.31
CA ALA A 89 -3.36 -0.50 6.26
C ALA A 89 -3.74 0.90 6.77
N ASP A 90 -4.38 0.98 7.93
CA ASP A 90 -4.72 2.25 8.58
C ASP A 90 -3.46 3.08 8.90
N GLN A 91 -2.40 2.42 9.38
CA GLN A 91 -1.13 3.09 9.70
C GLN A 91 -0.45 3.66 8.46
N VAL A 92 -0.49 2.96 7.33
CA VAL A 92 0.09 3.46 6.07
C VAL A 92 -0.73 4.62 5.51
N LEU A 93 -2.08 4.57 5.57
CA LEU A 93 -2.92 5.72 5.22
C LEU A 93 -2.59 6.94 6.09
N LEU A 94 -2.47 6.73 7.40
CA LEU A 94 -2.09 7.79 8.34
C LEU A 94 -0.73 8.37 7.99
N SER A 95 0.28 7.53 7.77
CA SER A 95 1.64 7.96 7.40
C SER A 95 1.65 8.73 6.07
N GLY A 96 0.82 8.35 5.11
CA GLY A 96 0.68 9.07 3.83
C GLY A 96 0.14 10.48 4.00
N VAL A 97 -0.88 10.65 4.83
CA VAL A 97 -1.44 11.97 5.13
C VAL A 97 -0.48 12.79 6.00
N GLN A 98 0.11 12.17 7.03
CA GLN A 98 1.06 12.83 7.93
C GLN A 98 2.31 13.29 7.18
N GLY A 99 2.90 12.44 6.32
CA GLY A 99 4.11 12.79 5.57
C GLY A 99 3.97 14.04 4.70
N ILE A 100 2.76 14.38 4.26
CA ILE A 100 2.50 15.64 3.54
C ILE A 100 2.15 16.77 4.51
N THR A 101 1.37 16.46 5.55
CA THR A 101 0.84 17.48 6.45
C THR A 101 1.91 18.04 7.38
N GLU A 102 2.77 17.17 7.91
CA GLU A 102 3.79 17.54 8.89
C GLU A 102 4.81 18.52 8.31
N ILE A 103 5.27 18.30 7.09
CA ILE A 103 6.22 19.22 6.43
C ILE A 103 5.66 20.62 6.17
N ILE A 104 4.31 20.77 6.16
CA ILE A 104 3.64 22.06 5.98
C ILE A 104 3.32 22.71 7.34
N THR A 105 2.94 21.90 8.35
CA THR A 105 2.36 22.40 9.60
C THR A 105 3.29 22.34 10.79
N GLN A 106 4.29 21.45 10.78
CA GLN A 106 5.23 21.27 11.87
C GLN A 106 6.50 22.10 11.64
N PRO A 107 6.96 22.84 12.64
CA PRO A 107 8.24 23.51 12.55
C PRO A 107 9.38 22.49 12.51
N GLY A 108 10.18 22.54 11.48
CA GLY A 108 11.36 21.69 11.30
C GLY A 108 12.63 22.51 11.08
N LEU A 109 13.74 21.83 10.79
CA LEU A 109 14.99 22.50 10.41
C LEU A 109 14.89 23.12 9.01
N ILE A 110 14.19 22.45 8.12
CA ILE A 110 13.90 22.90 6.75
C ILE A 110 12.39 22.83 6.57
N ASN A 111 11.76 23.98 6.43
CA ASN A 111 10.33 24.09 6.29
C ASN A 111 9.97 24.33 4.83
N LEU A 112 8.88 23.69 4.40
CA LEU A 112 8.27 23.94 3.10
C LEU A 112 7.04 24.82 3.28
N ASP A 113 6.81 25.68 2.30
CA ASP A 113 5.54 26.37 2.24
C ASP A 113 4.49 25.56 1.43
N PHE A 114 3.24 25.96 1.57
CA PHE A 114 2.16 25.28 0.85
C PHE A 114 2.26 25.44 -0.68
N ALA A 115 2.91 26.52 -1.17
CA ALA A 115 3.05 26.74 -2.61
C ALA A 115 3.99 25.72 -3.25
N ASP A 116 5.04 25.31 -2.53
CA ASP A 116 5.97 24.28 -2.98
C ASP A 116 5.24 22.93 -3.13
N VAL A 117 4.53 22.50 -2.11
CA VAL A 117 3.76 21.25 -2.16
C VAL A 117 2.70 21.31 -3.26
N LYS A 118 2.03 22.45 -3.41
CA LYS A 118 1.04 22.67 -4.47
C LYS A 118 1.66 22.54 -5.86
N SER A 119 2.87 23.05 -6.07
CA SER A 119 3.55 23.00 -7.37
C SER A 119 3.83 21.58 -7.86
N VAL A 120 4.10 20.65 -6.94
CA VAL A 120 4.37 19.22 -7.25
C VAL A 120 3.11 18.40 -7.34
N MET A 121 2.07 18.75 -6.57
CA MET A 121 0.87 17.91 -6.41
C MET A 121 -0.31 18.33 -7.28
N THR A 122 -0.32 19.56 -7.86
CA THR A 122 -1.42 20.01 -8.72
C THR A 122 -1.41 19.24 -10.04
N ASP A 123 -2.55 18.63 -10.38
CA ASP A 123 -2.75 17.85 -11.61
C ASP A 123 -1.66 16.77 -11.86
N ALA A 124 -1.03 16.29 -10.78
CA ALA A 124 0.04 15.30 -10.86
C ALA A 124 -0.44 13.88 -11.18
N GLY A 125 -1.76 13.63 -11.10
CA GLY A 125 -2.36 12.35 -11.44
C GLY A 125 -2.05 11.25 -10.43
N SER A 126 -1.57 10.10 -10.90
CA SER A 126 -1.18 8.99 -10.00
C SER A 126 0.15 9.27 -9.32
N ALA A 127 0.22 9.07 -8.02
CA ALA A 127 1.45 9.15 -7.24
C ALA A 127 1.73 7.83 -6.52
N LEU A 128 3.01 7.58 -6.29
CA LEU A 128 3.51 6.46 -5.51
C LEU A 128 4.02 6.96 -4.17
N MET A 129 3.87 6.15 -3.13
CA MET A 129 4.37 6.46 -1.81
C MET A 129 5.22 5.31 -1.27
N GLY A 130 6.42 5.64 -0.80
CA GLY A 130 7.29 4.72 -0.10
C GLY A 130 7.64 5.25 1.28
N ILE A 131 7.76 4.37 2.25
CA ILE A 131 8.12 4.69 3.62
C ILE A 131 9.28 3.79 4.02
N GLY A 132 10.31 4.39 4.62
CA GLY A 132 11.42 3.67 5.20
C GLY A 132 11.80 4.26 6.54
N SER A 133 12.24 3.42 7.48
CA SER A 133 12.81 3.86 8.74
C SER A 133 14.02 3.04 9.11
N ALA A 134 15.01 3.69 9.70
CA ALA A 134 16.25 3.05 10.13
C ALA A 134 16.83 3.73 11.36
N ARG A 135 17.72 3.00 12.06
CA ARG A 135 18.42 3.45 13.27
C ARG A 135 19.92 3.20 13.15
N GLY A 136 20.71 3.92 13.94
CA GLY A 136 22.15 3.75 14.04
C GLY A 136 22.91 4.45 12.93
N GLU A 137 24.10 3.94 12.56
CA GLU A 137 24.94 4.55 11.53
C GLU A 137 24.27 4.53 10.15
N ASN A 138 24.43 5.65 9.40
CA ASN A 138 23.83 5.85 8.07
C ASN A 138 22.30 5.67 8.07
N ARG A 139 21.65 5.99 9.18
CA ARG A 139 20.19 5.80 9.36
C ARG A 139 19.35 6.49 8.29
N ALA A 140 19.70 7.73 7.91
CA ALA A 140 18.96 8.46 6.89
C ALA A 140 19.14 7.84 5.49
N LEU A 141 20.36 7.48 5.11
CA LEU A 141 20.64 6.80 3.85
C LEU A 141 19.87 5.46 3.76
N ARG A 142 19.96 4.64 4.82
CA ARG A 142 19.24 3.37 4.89
C ARG A 142 17.71 3.54 4.88
N ALA A 143 17.20 4.56 5.55
CA ALA A 143 15.77 4.86 5.51
C ALA A 143 15.33 5.29 4.11
N ALA A 144 16.15 6.07 3.39
CA ALA A 144 15.89 6.44 2.00
C ALA A 144 15.92 5.22 1.06
N GLU A 145 16.90 4.34 1.20
CA GLU A 145 16.97 3.06 0.45
C GLU A 145 15.70 2.21 0.67
N LEU A 146 15.27 2.07 1.92
CA LEU A 146 14.06 1.34 2.26
C LEU A 146 12.79 2.03 1.71
N ALA A 147 12.75 3.35 1.68
CA ALA A 147 11.63 4.10 1.13
C ALA A 147 11.51 3.91 -0.38
N ILE A 148 12.60 4.06 -1.15
CA ILE A 148 12.58 3.90 -2.62
C ILE A 148 12.45 2.44 -3.07
N SER A 149 12.81 1.48 -2.24
CA SER A 149 12.62 0.04 -2.47
C SER A 149 11.39 -0.54 -1.79
N SER A 150 10.57 0.32 -1.18
CA SER A 150 9.40 -0.11 -0.41
C SER A 150 8.45 -0.97 -1.25
N PRO A 151 8.00 -2.13 -0.75
CA PRO A 151 6.98 -2.94 -1.42
C PRO A 151 5.65 -2.19 -1.66
N LEU A 152 5.40 -1.10 -0.93
CA LEU A 152 4.23 -0.23 -1.13
C LEU A 152 4.24 0.47 -2.50
N LEU A 153 5.43 0.63 -3.09
CA LEU A 153 5.59 1.11 -4.46
C LEU A 153 5.18 -0.01 -5.42
N GLU A 154 4.07 0.16 -6.13
CA GLU A 154 3.66 -0.80 -7.20
C GLU A 154 4.54 -0.70 -8.45
N ALA A 155 5.35 0.36 -8.53
CA ALA A 155 6.17 0.67 -9.69
C ALA A 155 7.46 1.38 -9.25
N SER A 156 8.39 1.55 -10.17
CA SER A 156 9.59 2.38 -9.95
C SER A 156 9.22 3.85 -9.83
N ILE A 157 9.93 4.61 -9.01
CA ILE A 157 9.88 6.07 -8.98
C ILE A 157 10.63 6.69 -10.18
N ASP A 158 11.32 5.87 -10.98
CA ASP A 158 11.95 6.29 -12.23
C ASP A 158 10.92 6.91 -13.18
N GLY A 159 11.20 8.11 -13.65
CA GLY A 159 10.28 8.89 -14.46
C GLY A 159 9.31 9.78 -13.69
N ALA A 160 9.36 9.84 -12.37
CA ALA A 160 8.64 10.83 -11.58
C ALA A 160 9.24 12.23 -11.80
N MET A 161 8.41 13.20 -12.19
CA MET A 161 8.83 14.60 -12.43
C MET A 161 8.72 15.46 -11.17
N GLY A 162 7.95 14.99 -10.18
CA GLY A 162 7.82 15.63 -8.88
C GLY A 162 8.06 14.64 -7.75
N VAL A 163 8.91 15.00 -6.82
CA VAL A 163 9.20 14.19 -5.64
C VAL A 163 9.08 15.03 -4.39
N LEU A 164 8.24 14.60 -3.47
CA LEU A 164 8.13 15.18 -2.14
C LEU A 164 8.78 14.23 -1.15
N LEU A 165 9.76 14.72 -0.41
CA LEU A 165 10.54 13.96 0.57
C LEU A 165 10.31 14.52 1.96
N SER A 166 9.70 13.73 2.84
CA SER A 166 9.55 14.05 4.26
C SER A 166 10.57 13.26 5.07
N ILE A 167 11.38 13.96 5.86
CA ILE A 167 12.41 13.39 6.73
C ILE A 167 12.06 13.74 8.17
N ALA A 168 11.71 12.75 8.98
CA ALA A 168 11.44 12.91 10.40
C ALA A 168 12.52 12.22 11.23
N GLY A 169 13.04 12.92 12.23
CA GLY A 169 14.07 12.38 13.11
C GLY A 169 14.17 13.18 14.41
N GLY A 170 14.99 12.72 15.35
CA GLY A 170 15.26 13.44 16.58
C GLY A 170 16.05 14.74 16.35
N SER A 171 16.24 15.50 17.41
CA SER A 171 17.00 16.77 17.39
C SER A 171 18.49 16.58 17.07
N ASP A 172 18.97 15.34 17.01
CA ASP A 172 20.33 14.95 16.64
C ASP A 172 20.52 14.69 15.13
N LEU A 173 19.45 14.90 14.31
CA LEU A 173 19.48 14.69 12.86
C LEU A 173 20.47 15.66 12.18
N GLY A 174 21.49 15.09 11.52
CA GLY A 174 22.58 15.83 10.90
C GLY A 174 22.27 16.32 9.48
N LEU A 175 22.80 17.47 9.10
CA LEU A 175 22.65 18.01 7.74
C LEU A 175 23.26 17.10 6.67
N PHE A 176 24.38 16.43 6.97
CA PHE A 176 25.02 15.50 6.04
C PHE A 176 24.13 14.26 5.80
N GLU A 177 23.49 13.74 6.85
CA GLU A 177 22.55 12.62 6.75
C GLU A 177 21.35 12.98 5.84
N ILE A 178 20.83 14.20 5.97
CA ILE A 178 19.74 14.71 5.13
C ILE A 178 20.19 14.79 3.67
N ASN A 179 21.39 15.36 3.41
CA ASN A 179 21.91 15.51 2.06
C ASN A 179 22.12 14.16 1.34
N GLU A 180 22.72 13.19 2.01
CA GLU A 180 22.92 11.84 1.46
C GLU A 180 21.59 11.16 1.09
N ALA A 181 20.58 11.31 1.94
CA ALA A 181 19.25 10.79 1.66
C ALA A 181 18.59 11.47 0.46
N CYS A 182 18.71 12.80 0.34
CA CYS A 182 18.18 13.57 -0.79
C CYS A 182 18.88 13.19 -2.10
N GLU A 183 20.21 13.08 -2.13
CA GLU A 183 20.98 12.68 -3.31
C GLU A 183 20.58 11.29 -3.81
N LEU A 184 20.38 10.34 -2.90
CA LEU A 184 19.94 8.99 -3.24
C LEU A 184 18.55 8.99 -3.89
N VAL A 185 17.59 9.72 -3.30
CA VAL A 185 16.21 9.79 -3.83
C VAL A 185 16.19 10.51 -5.17
N GLN A 186 16.96 11.59 -5.31
CA GLN A 186 17.08 12.33 -6.58
C GLN A 186 17.67 11.47 -7.70
N ALA A 187 18.68 10.65 -7.40
CA ALA A 187 19.30 9.75 -8.36
C ALA A 187 18.32 8.63 -8.82
N ALA A 188 17.32 8.29 -8.00
CA ALA A 188 16.32 7.28 -8.32
C ALA A 188 15.11 7.83 -9.10
N ALA A 189 14.90 9.15 -9.13
CA ALA A 189 13.84 9.84 -9.87
C ALA A 189 14.29 10.24 -11.27
N HIS A 190 13.42 10.97 -12.01
CA HIS A 190 13.82 11.54 -13.29
C HIS A 190 14.95 12.58 -13.11
N PRO A 191 15.94 12.69 -14.02
CA PRO A 191 17.03 13.67 -13.91
C PRO A 191 16.55 15.13 -13.77
N ASP A 192 15.44 15.48 -14.40
CA ASP A 192 14.82 16.81 -14.33
C ASP A 192 13.70 16.90 -13.27
N ALA A 193 13.64 15.92 -12.35
CA ALA A 193 12.62 15.92 -11.31
C ALA A 193 12.77 17.11 -10.36
N ASN A 194 11.65 17.73 -10.04
CA ASN A 194 11.58 18.72 -8.97
C ASN A 194 11.52 18.00 -7.61
N LEU A 195 12.66 17.92 -6.93
CA LEU A 195 12.75 17.35 -5.59
C LEU A 195 12.50 18.45 -4.54
N ILE A 196 11.44 18.28 -3.78
CA ILE A 196 11.09 19.13 -2.64
C ILE A 196 11.23 18.32 -1.37
N PHE A 197 11.98 18.80 -0.39
CA PHE A 197 12.16 18.09 0.87
C PHE A 197 11.93 18.99 2.08
N GLY A 198 11.38 18.40 3.12
CA GLY A 198 11.20 19.03 4.41
C GLY A 198 11.64 18.12 5.55
N THR A 199 12.03 18.74 6.66
CA THR A 199 12.45 18.00 7.85
C THR A 199 11.54 18.32 9.02
N THR A 200 11.14 17.30 9.76
CA THR A 200 10.37 17.43 10.99
C THR A 200 11.16 16.88 12.16
N ILE A 201 11.23 17.63 13.25
CA ILE A 201 11.89 17.17 14.47
C ILE A 201 10.83 16.49 15.35
N ASP A 202 11.06 15.22 15.63
CA ASP A 202 10.24 14.43 16.53
C ASP A 202 11.14 13.61 17.46
N ASP A 203 11.37 14.13 18.66
CA ASP A 203 12.23 13.49 19.66
C ASP A 203 11.65 12.17 20.21
N ALA A 204 10.36 11.86 19.92
CA ALA A 204 9.79 10.57 20.26
C ALA A 204 10.36 9.41 19.40
N LEU A 205 10.95 9.72 18.25
CA LEU A 205 11.64 8.75 17.39
C LEU A 205 12.99 8.31 17.98
N GLY A 206 13.58 9.09 18.90
CA GLY A 206 14.91 8.82 19.44
C GLY A 206 15.98 8.83 18.35
N ASP A 207 16.69 7.72 18.19
CA ASP A 207 17.73 7.55 17.15
C ASP A 207 17.18 7.08 15.79
N GLU A 208 15.87 6.90 15.67
CA GLU A 208 15.23 6.51 14.41
C GLU A 208 15.06 7.71 13.48
N VAL A 209 15.37 7.49 12.20
CA VAL A 209 15.00 8.40 11.11
C VAL A 209 13.95 7.73 10.26
N ARG A 210 12.85 8.44 10.00
CA ARG A 210 11.78 8.00 9.11
C ARG A 210 11.76 8.88 7.87
N ILE A 211 11.73 8.24 6.72
CA ILE A 211 11.66 8.91 5.43
C ILE A 211 10.42 8.46 4.69
N THR A 212 9.62 9.43 4.25
CA THR A 212 8.47 9.21 3.37
C THR A 212 8.75 9.88 2.03
N VAL A 213 8.74 9.10 0.97
CA VAL A 213 8.91 9.56 -0.42
C VAL A 213 7.57 9.50 -1.12
N ILE A 214 7.15 10.60 -1.72
CA ILE A 214 5.96 10.65 -2.58
C ILE A 214 6.42 11.10 -3.96
N ALA A 215 6.33 10.19 -4.93
CA ALA A 215 6.72 10.39 -6.32
C ALA A 215 5.48 10.59 -7.18
N ALA A 216 5.42 11.67 -7.94
CA ALA A 216 4.25 12.10 -8.70
C ALA A 216 4.63 12.64 -10.07
N GLY A 217 3.66 12.93 -10.93
CA GLY A 217 3.89 13.55 -12.23
C GLY A 217 4.62 12.64 -13.22
N PHE A 218 4.23 11.38 -13.32
CA PHE A 218 4.84 10.43 -14.24
C PHE A 218 4.50 10.75 -15.69
N GLU A 219 5.49 10.66 -16.60
CA GLU A 219 5.25 10.79 -18.02
C GLU A 219 4.24 9.75 -18.51
N GLY A 220 3.18 10.22 -19.17
CA GLY A 220 2.04 9.37 -19.58
C GLY A 220 0.99 9.15 -18.49
N GLY A 221 1.07 9.87 -17.36
CA GLY A 221 0.04 9.89 -16.31
C GLY A 221 -0.01 8.65 -15.41
N SER A 222 0.90 7.71 -15.58
CA SER A 222 0.96 6.50 -14.74
C SER A 222 2.39 5.95 -14.63
N PRO A 223 2.80 5.50 -13.46
CA PRO A 223 4.13 4.92 -13.26
C PRO A 223 4.30 3.61 -14.03
N LYS A 224 5.51 3.34 -14.50
CA LYS A 224 5.86 2.08 -15.16
C LYS A 224 5.85 0.93 -14.15
N LYS A 225 4.96 -0.03 -14.32
CA LYS A 225 4.91 -1.23 -13.47
C LYS A 225 6.22 -1.99 -13.54
N VAL A 226 6.84 -2.26 -12.42
CA VAL A 226 7.95 -3.20 -12.32
C VAL A 226 7.36 -4.60 -12.50
N SER A 227 7.62 -5.23 -13.64
CA SER A 227 7.33 -6.64 -13.82
C SER A 227 8.31 -7.43 -12.96
N MET A 228 7.88 -7.84 -11.77
CA MET A 228 8.61 -8.87 -11.04
C MET A 228 8.64 -10.13 -11.94
N PRO A 229 9.80 -10.77 -12.15
CA PRO A 229 9.81 -12.03 -12.85
C PRO A 229 8.92 -13.00 -12.06
N VAL A 230 7.83 -13.45 -12.69
CA VAL A 230 7.05 -14.57 -12.18
C VAL A 230 8.01 -15.75 -12.20
N ILE A 231 8.47 -16.17 -11.02
CA ILE A 231 9.20 -17.43 -10.92
C ILE A 231 8.16 -18.49 -11.19
N ASP A 232 8.17 -18.98 -12.42
CA ASP A 232 7.31 -20.07 -12.86
C ASP A 232 7.78 -21.32 -12.09
N MET A 233 7.04 -21.67 -11.05
CA MET A 233 7.30 -22.87 -10.24
C MET A 233 7.26 -24.16 -11.09
N ALA A 234 6.79 -24.08 -12.34
CA ALA A 234 6.81 -25.19 -13.26
C ALA A 234 8.22 -25.52 -13.81
N THR A 235 9.17 -24.58 -13.72
CA THR A 235 10.57 -24.79 -14.18
C THR A 235 11.49 -25.39 -13.10
N LEU A 236 11.02 -25.52 -11.85
CA LEU A 236 11.75 -26.22 -10.78
C LEU A 236 11.45 -27.74 -10.74
N GLY A 237 10.57 -28.23 -11.59
CA GLY A 237 10.40 -29.64 -11.85
C GLY A 237 11.57 -30.19 -12.67
N GLY A 238 12.75 -30.33 -12.06
CA GLY A 238 13.84 -31.11 -12.62
C GLY A 238 13.31 -32.49 -12.95
N GLN A 239 13.61 -32.96 -14.18
CA GLN A 239 13.38 -34.31 -14.61
C GLN A 239 13.86 -35.25 -13.49
N ALA A 240 12.92 -35.92 -12.83
CA ALA A 240 13.24 -37.07 -12.03
C ALA A 240 13.60 -38.19 -13.00
N ASP A 241 14.87 -38.55 -13.06
CA ASP A 241 15.31 -39.79 -13.69
C ASP A 241 14.52 -40.96 -13.07
N PRO A 242 14.07 -41.95 -13.88
CA PRO A 242 13.36 -43.10 -13.35
C PRO A 242 14.36 -43.93 -12.52
N ILE A 243 14.23 -43.83 -11.20
CA ILE A 243 14.96 -44.66 -10.24
C ILE A 243 14.49 -46.09 -10.48
N ALA A 244 15.44 -46.96 -10.80
CA ALA A 244 15.26 -48.37 -11.02
C ALA A 244 14.50 -49.04 -9.87
N ALA A 245 13.49 -49.81 -10.27
CA ALA A 245 12.72 -50.70 -9.42
C ALA A 245 13.61 -51.76 -8.79
N ASN A 246 14.12 -51.52 -7.56
CA ASN A 246 14.67 -52.55 -6.65
C ASN A 246 14.96 -51.90 -5.29
N ASP A 247 13.92 -51.61 -4.53
CA ASP A 247 14.01 -51.29 -3.11
C ASP A 247 13.02 -52.22 -2.35
N PRO A 248 13.53 -53.15 -1.47
CA PRO A 248 12.71 -54.16 -0.81
C PRO A 248 11.93 -53.64 0.42
N LEU A 249 11.75 -52.35 0.60
CA LEU A 249 11.07 -51.74 1.77
C LEU A 249 9.66 -51.18 1.46
N ALA A 250 9.10 -51.46 0.29
CA ALA A 250 7.70 -51.10 -0.04
C ALA A 250 6.74 -52.22 0.41
N VAL A 251 6.65 -52.49 1.70
CA VAL A 251 5.63 -53.34 2.28
C VAL A 251 4.74 -52.55 3.19
N ALA A 252 3.47 -52.50 2.80
CA ALA A 252 2.25 -52.27 3.58
C ALA A 252 2.05 -50.87 4.21
N LEU A 253 1.28 -50.08 3.50
CA LEU A 253 0.22 -49.28 4.07
C LEU A 253 -1.00 -49.35 3.12
N GLU A 254 -1.73 -50.42 3.22
CA GLU A 254 -3.11 -50.51 2.70
C GLU A 254 -3.99 -49.56 3.54
N LEU A 255 -4.45 -48.49 2.92
CA LEU A 255 -5.53 -47.67 3.44
C LEU A 255 -6.87 -48.32 3.03
N PRO A 256 -7.83 -48.48 3.94
CA PRO A 256 -9.10 -49.06 3.59
C PRO A 256 -9.91 -48.14 2.68
N ASP A 257 -10.47 -48.74 1.66
CA ASP A 257 -11.40 -48.17 0.68
C ASP A 257 -12.73 -47.88 1.39
N GLU A 258 -12.97 -46.64 1.81
CA GLU A 258 -14.29 -46.17 2.24
C GLU A 258 -15.05 -45.53 1.08
N SER A 259 -15.56 -46.38 0.20
CA SER A 259 -16.70 -46.06 -0.66
C SER A 259 -17.99 -46.16 0.16
N SER A 260 -18.28 -45.24 1.04
CA SER A 260 -19.59 -45.07 1.63
C SER A 260 -20.31 -43.86 1.05
N SER A 261 -21.34 -44.18 0.31
CA SER A 261 -22.37 -43.34 -0.31
C SER A 261 -22.75 -42.14 0.55
N ARG A 262 -22.29 -40.94 0.14
CA ARG A 262 -22.92 -39.69 0.61
C ARG A 262 -24.23 -39.51 -0.13
N LYS A 263 -25.38 -39.78 0.55
CA LYS A 263 -26.71 -39.36 0.09
C LYS A 263 -26.68 -37.85 -0.15
N ARG A 264 -27.04 -37.44 -1.38
CA ARG A 264 -27.38 -36.05 -1.69
C ARG A 264 -28.69 -35.74 -0.98
N VAL A 265 -28.65 -34.89 0.04
CA VAL A 265 -29.85 -34.31 0.65
C VAL A 265 -30.33 -33.21 -0.31
N THR A 266 -31.55 -33.33 -0.80
CA THR A 266 -32.19 -32.32 -1.65
C THR A 266 -32.72 -31.17 -0.80
N PHE A 267 -32.78 -29.96 -1.37
CA PHE A 267 -33.20 -28.73 -0.69
C PHE A 267 -34.63 -28.80 -0.11
N GLU A 268 -35.46 -29.72 -0.61
CA GLU A 268 -36.82 -29.98 -0.11
C GLU A 268 -36.86 -30.77 1.22
N GLU A 269 -35.82 -31.53 1.54
CA GLU A 269 -35.72 -32.24 2.82
C GLU A 269 -35.28 -31.35 3.99
N LEU A 270 -34.76 -30.17 3.71
CA LEU A 270 -34.34 -29.17 4.71
C LEU A 270 -35.47 -28.22 5.14
N LEU A 271 -36.62 -28.28 4.49
CA LEU A 271 -37.79 -27.41 4.77
C LEU A 271 -38.91 -28.10 5.58
N SER A 272 -38.73 -29.36 5.99
CA SER A 272 -39.68 -30.03 6.86
C SER A 272 -39.13 -30.12 8.28
N GLU A 273 -39.79 -29.37 9.16
CA GLU A 273 -39.77 -29.50 10.62
C GLU A 273 -38.51 -29.00 11.33
N ASP A 274 -38.52 -27.75 11.89
CA ASP A 274 -38.69 -27.50 13.30
C ASP A 274 -38.59 -25.98 13.56
N GLU A 275 -39.41 -25.54 14.49
CA GLU A 275 -39.64 -24.17 14.94
C GLU A 275 -38.35 -23.36 15.09
N ILE A 276 -38.25 -22.24 14.33
CA ILE A 276 -37.28 -21.19 14.60
C ILE A 276 -37.71 -20.53 15.91
N ASP A 277 -37.00 -20.84 16.99
CA ASP A 277 -37.17 -20.19 18.27
C ASP A 277 -36.80 -18.70 18.16
N VAL A 278 -37.81 -17.85 18.02
CA VAL A 278 -37.65 -16.41 17.91
C VAL A 278 -37.47 -15.84 19.32
N PRO A 279 -36.32 -15.24 19.63
CA PRO A 279 -36.09 -14.64 20.96
C PRO A 279 -37.17 -13.62 21.34
N ASP A 280 -37.57 -13.59 22.63
CA ASP A 280 -38.68 -12.79 23.17
C ASP A 280 -38.59 -11.30 22.94
N PHE A 281 -37.41 -10.75 22.55
CA PHE A 281 -37.24 -9.34 22.27
C PHE A 281 -37.66 -8.94 20.82
N MET A 282 -38.10 -9.89 20.02
CA MET A 282 -38.61 -9.68 18.63
C MET A 282 -40.11 -9.95 18.48
N LYS A 283 -40.83 -10.19 19.58
CA LYS A 283 -42.29 -10.31 19.58
C LYS A 283 -42.96 -8.96 19.82
#